data_c60bf4f59d8eeb15a6b1bebbe10304ba
#
_entry.id   c60bf4f59d8eeb15a6b1bebbe10304ba
#
_cell.length_a   1.000
_cell.length_b   1.000
_cell.length_c   1.000
_cell.angle_alpha   90.00
_cell.angle_beta   90.00
_cell.angle_gamma   90.00
#
_symmetry.space_group_name_H-M   'P 1'
#
loop_
_entity.id
_entity.type
_entity.pdbx_description
1 polymer ?
#
loop_
_entity_poly.entity_id
_entity_poly.type
_entity_poly.pdbx_seq_one_letter_code
_entity_poly.pdbx_strand_id
1 'polypeptide(L)'
;TSGQKKIIEKLSEYLADDDFSRIFVLNGYAGTGKTTLIAALVGALKDLNIKPVLLAPTGRAAKVLAQYAQEKALTIHKRIYRQRTNADYESKYSLNINTEKGAVFIVDEASMLSDGSDDGALFGSGSLLEDLVQYVRSGRACRLILVGDSAQLPPVGADCSPALDPSVLARFGDVEYGTMDEVVRQEAESGILFNATLVRCMLENGIYEIPHFETDYPDIEAVEGGEFLDKLQDCYAKYGRDETIVIT
;
A
#
# COMPACT_ATOMS: atom_id res chain seq x y z
N THR A 1 5.72 -6.22 19.39
CA THR A 1 5.76 -4.97 20.17
C THR A 1 4.40 -4.69 20.81
N SER A 2 4.34 -3.70 21.72
CA SER A 2 3.08 -3.28 22.36
C SER A 2 2.13 -2.65 21.33
N GLY A 3 2.65 -1.90 20.37
CA GLY A 3 1.87 -1.32 19.29
C GLY A 3 1.23 -2.38 18.39
N GLN A 4 1.97 -3.42 18.00
CA GLN A 4 1.43 -4.52 17.21
C GLN A 4 0.30 -5.26 17.93
N LYS A 5 0.36 -5.44 19.26
CA LYS A 5 -0.71 -6.07 20.02
C LYS A 5 -2.00 -5.26 19.95
N LYS A 6 -1.92 -3.95 20.16
CA LYS A 6 -3.09 -3.05 20.06
C LYS A 6 -3.73 -3.10 18.67
N ILE A 7 -2.93 -3.20 17.62
CA ILE A 7 -3.44 -3.31 16.25
C ILE A 7 -4.13 -4.65 16.03
N ILE A 8 -3.58 -5.74 16.54
CA ILE A 8 -4.20 -7.07 16.46
C ILE A 8 -5.55 -7.08 17.20
N GLU A 9 -5.64 -6.44 18.37
CA GLU A 9 -6.89 -6.30 19.12
C GLU A 9 -7.94 -5.53 18.29
N LYS A 10 -7.57 -4.35 17.75
CA LYS A 10 -8.44 -3.56 16.87
C LYS A 10 -8.88 -4.32 15.61
N LEU A 11 -7.94 -5.02 14.94
CA LEU A 11 -8.27 -5.87 13.80
C LEU A 11 -9.25 -6.98 14.18
N SER A 12 -9.07 -7.57 15.35
CA SER A 12 -9.97 -8.62 15.84
C SER A 12 -11.38 -8.08 16.11
N GLU A 13 -11.50 -6.90 16.72
CA GLU A 13 -12.79 -6.21 16.93
C GLU A 13 -13.43 -5.85 15.59
N TYR A 14 -12.67 -5.27 14.65
CA TYR A 14 -13.15 -4.96 13.31
C TYR A 14 -13.65 -6.19 12.55
N LEU A 15 -12.96 -7.32 12.66
CA LEU A 15 -13.35 -8.55 11.98
C LEU A 15 -14.56 -9.24 12.63
N ALA A 16 -14.80 -9.00 13.91
CA ALA A 16 -15.95 -9.52 14.67
C ALA A 16 -17.22 -8.67 14.54
N ASP A 17 -17.10 -7.42 14.09
CA ASP A 17 -18.23 -6.50 13.93
C ASP A 17 -19.14 -6.95 12.79
N ASP A 18 -20.44 -6.72 12.91
CA ASP A 18 -21.45 -7.02 11.88
C ASP A 18 -21.65 -5.86 10.89
N ASP A 19 -20.98 -4.70 11.09
CA ASP A 19 -21.00 -3.59 10.14
C ASP A 19 -19.92 -3.79 9.06
N PHE A 20 -20.33 -4.34 7.94
CA PHE A 20 -19.49 -4.57 6.77
C PHE A 20 -19.23 -3.31 5.94
N SER A 21 -19.82 -2.17 6.28
CA SER A 21 -19.58 -0.89 5.62
C SER A 21 -18.34 -0.18 6.15
N ARG A 22 -17.84 -0.56 7.32
CA ARG A 22 -16.63 0.00 7.93
C ARG A 22 -15.38 -0.32 7.10
N ILE A 23 -14.41 0.58 7.14
CA ILE A 23 -13.11 0.42 6.53
C ILE A 23 -12.05 0.41 7.64
N PHE A 24 -11.12 -0.52 7.58
CA PHE A 24 -9.95 -0.50 8.46
C PHE A 24 -8.75 0.09 7.71
N VAL A 25 -8.08 1.06 8.29
CA VAL A 25 -6.85 1.64 7.77
C VAL A 25 -5.70 1.29 8.69
N LEU A 26 -4.71 0.59 8.14
CA LEU A 26 -3.45 0.34 8.80
C LEU A 26 -2.39 1.27 8.21
N ASN A 27 -2.12 2.34 8.92
CA ASN A 27 -1.04 3.25 8.57
C ASN A 27 0.24 2.85 9.31
N GLY A 28 1.37 2.85 8.64
CA GLY A 28 2.64 2.57 9.30
C GLY A 28 3.81 2.89 8.39
N TYR A 29 4.88 3.34 8.99
CA TYR A 29 6.11 3.73 8.30
C TYR A 29 6.90 2.53 7.75
N ALA A 30 7.88 2.82 6.90
CA ALA A 30 8.82 1.80 6.43
C ALA A 30 9.50 1.11 7.64
N GLY A 31 9.70 -0.21 7.56
CA GLY A 31 10.36 -0.97 8.63
C GLY A 31 9.52 -1.29 9.87
N THR A 32 8.28 -0.83 9.98
CA THR A 32 7.40 -1.11 11.15
C THR A 32 6.80 -2.52 11.16
N GLY A 33 6.99 -3.29 10.09
CA GLY A 33 6.52 -4.68 9.99
C GLY A 33 5.11 -4.84 9.43
N LYS A 34 4.58 -3.89 8.65
CA LYS A 34 3.28 -3.99 7.97
C LYS A 34 3.12 -5.29 7.20
N THR A 35 4.10 -5.62 6.35
CA THR A 35 4.06 -6.83 5.52
C THR A 35 4.03 -8.11 6.35
N THR A 36 4.77 -8.13 7.46
CA THR A 36 4.75 -9.27 8.42
C THR A 36 3.38 -9.40 9.07
N LEU A 37 2.76 -8.27 9.44
CA LEU A 37 1.41 -8.27 10.02
C LEU A 37 0.36 -8.75 9.01
N ILE A 38 0.46 -8.31 7.74
CA ILE A 38 -0.42 -8.80 6.66
C ILE A 38 -0.27 -10.33 6.50
N ALA A 39 0.94 -10.85 6.47
CA ALA A 39 1.17 -12.28 6.34
C ALA A 39 0.56 -13.07 7.52
N ALA A 40 0.73 -12.58 8.75
CA ALA A 40 0.11 -13.17 9.93
C ALA A 40 -1.42 -13.10 9.89
N LEU A 41 -1.99 -11.97 9.46
CA LEU A 41 -3.43 -11.79 9.28
C LEU A 41 -3.99 -12.77 8.24
N VAL A 42 -3.32 -12.93 7.10
CA VAL A 42 -3.72 -13.88 6.06
C VAL A 42 -3.73 -15.32 6.61
N GLY A 43 -2.73 -15.70 7.40
CA GLY A 43 -2.70 -17.00 8.09
C GLY A 43 -3.90 -17.18 9.01
N ALA A 44 -4.15 -16.22 9.89
CA ALA A 44 -5.27 -16.27 10.83
C ALA A 44 -6.64 -16.31 10.13
N LEU A 45 -6.83 -15.54 9.04
CA LEU A 45 -8.06 -15.59 8.25
C LEU A 45 -8.29 -16.97 7.64
N LYS A 46 -7.24 -17.61 7.12
CA LYS A 46 -7.34 -18.98 6.58
C LYS A 46 -7.71 -20.01 7.65
N ASP A 47 -7.11 -19.90 8.83
CA ASP A 47 -7.42 -20.78 9.97
C ASP A 47 -8.90 -20.65 10.41
N LEU A 48 -9.47 -19.47 10.25
CA LEU A 48 -10.89 -19.17 10.50
C LEU A 48 -11.80 -19.50 9.31
N ASN A 49 -11.27 -20.06 8.21
CA ASN A 49 -11.99 -20.28 6.95
C ASN A 49 -12.56 -19.00 6.33
N ILE A 50 -11.94 -17.86 6.56
CA ILE A 50 -12.27 -16.58 5.95
C ILE A 50 -11.34 -16.38 4.75
N LYS A 51 -11.90 -16.08 3.59
CA LYS A 51 -11.13 -15.88 2.36
C LYS A 51 -10.39 -14.54 2.35
N PRO A 52 -9.05 -14.50 2.36
CA PRO A 52 -8.33 -13.26 2.09
C PRO A 52 -8.31 -12.98 0.58
N VAL A 53 -8.43 -11.72 0.19
CA VAL A 53 -8.26 -11.23 -1.18
C VAL A 53 -7.21 -10.14 -1.16
N LEU A 54 -6.01 -10.46 -1.67
CA LEU A 54 -4.87 -9.55 -1.61
C LEU A 54 -4.78 -8.72 -2.89
N LEU A 55 -4.67 -7.42 -2.70
CA LEU A 55 -4.61 -6.44 -3.78
C LEU A 55 -3.45 -5.47 -3.58
N ALA A 56 -2.92 -4.94 -4.69
CA ALA A 56 -1.95 -3.85 -4.66
C ALA A 56 -2.14 -2.94 -5.90
N PRO A 57 -1.68 -1.68 -5.88
CA PRO A 57 -1.84 -0.77 -7.01
C PRO A 57 -1.02 -1.18 -8.23
N THR A 58 0.14 -1.79 -8.04
CA THR A 58 1.07 -2.16 -9.12
C THR A 58 1.32 -3.66 -9.19
N GLY A 59 1.74 -4.15 -10.36
CA GLY A 59 2.11 -5.56 -10.55
C GLY A 59 3.30 -5.98 -9.71
N ARG A 60 4.28 -5.09 -9.50
CA ARG A 60 5.44 -5.34 -8.65
C ARG A 60 5.02 -5.50 -7.19
N ALA A 61 4.25 -4.56 -6.66
CA ALA A 61 3.74 -4.64 -5.29
C ALA A 61 2.88 -5.89 -5.07
N ALA A 62 2.02 -6.25 -6.03
CA ALA A 62 1.23 -7.47 -5.95
C ALA A 62 2.11 -8.74 -5.92
N LYS A 63 3.20 -8.78 -6.70
CA LYS A 63 4.15 -9.91 -6.69
C LYS A 63 4.85 -10.04 -5.33
N VAL A 64 5.32 -8.92 -4.78
CA VAL A 64 5.98 -8.88 -3.46
C VAL A 64 5.00 -9.31 -2.36
N LEU A 65 3.79 -8.75 -2.35
CA LEU A 65 2.74 -9.12 -1.40
C LEU A 65 2.41 -10.61 -1.46
N ALA A 66 2.26 -11.17 -2.67
CA ALA A 66 2.00 -12.59 -2.86
C ALA A 66 3.11 -13.48 -2.30
N GLN A 67 4.36 -13.07 -2.46
CA GLN A 67 5.52 -13.81 -1.96
C GLN A 67 5.56 -13.84 -0.42
N TYR A 68 5.35 -12.70 0.22
CA TYR A 68 5.38 -12.61 1.69
C TYR A 68 4.17 -13.26 2.36
N ALA A 69 2.99 -13.07 1.81
CA ALA A 69 1.77 -13.64 2.37
C ALA A 69 1.55 -15.11 1.98
N GLN A 70 2.37 -15.68 1.10
CA GLN A 70 2.20 -17.02 0.51
C GLN A 70 0.76 -17.26 0.02
N GLU A 71 0.20 -16.22 -0.61
CA GLU A 71 -1.16 -16.20 -1.13
C GLU A 71 -1.19 -15.41 -2.44
N LYS A 72 -2.15 -15.72 -3.31
CA LYS A 72 -2.30 -15.04 -4.59
C LYS A 72 -2.71 -13.57 -4.37
N ALA A 73 -1.91 -12.65 -4.90
CA ALA A 73 -2.26 -11.25 -4.97
C ALA A 73 -2.44 -10.80 -6.43
N LEU A 74 -3.30 -9.81 -6.62
CA LEU A 74 -3.59 -9.21 -7.93
C LEU A 74 -3.43 -7.68 -7.84
N THR A 75 -3.29 -7.06 -9.02
CA THR A 75 -3.47 -5.60 -9.04
C THR A 75 -4.95 -5.26 -8.83
N ILE A 76 -5.22 -4.10 -8.20
CA ILE A 76 -6.58 -3.59 -7.99
C ILE A 76 -7.30 -3.57 -9.34
N HIS A 77 -6.71 -2.97 -10.36
CA HIS A 77 -7.30 -2.88 -11.71
C HIS A 77 -7.71 -4.23 -12.28
N LYS A 78 -6.83 -5.24 -12.18
CA LYS A 78 -7.11 -6.59 -12.67
C LYS A 78 -8.27 -7.26 -11.94
N ARG A 79 -8.49 -6.92 -10.68
CA ARG A 79 -9.56 -7.49 -9.87
C ARG A 79 -10.89 -6.82 -10.08
N ILE A 80 -10.91 -5.48 -10.05
CA ILE A 80 -12.16 -4.74 -9.96
C ILE A 80 -12.74 -4.32 -11.31
N TYR A 81 -11.92 -4.30 -12.38
CA TYR A 81 -12.40 -3.91 -13.70
C TYR A 81 -12.50 -5.07 -14.68
N ARG A 82 -13.42 -4.91 -15.61
CA ARG A 82 -13.58 -5.77 -16.79
C ARG A 82 -13.65 -4.92 -18.05
N GLN A 83 -13.03 -5.39 -19.12
CA GLN A 83 -13.11 -4.74 -20.41
C GLN A 83 -14.53 -4.88 -20.99
N ARG A 84 -15.07 -3.80 -21.47
CA ARG A 84 -16.26 -3.78 -22.33
C ARG A 84 -15.84 -3.30 -23.71
N THR A 85 -16.09 -4.09 -24.73
CA THR A 85 -15.93 -3.68 -26.13
C THR A 85 -17.28 -3.19 -26.61
N ASN A 86 -17.38 -1.91 -26.89
CA ASN A 86 -18.56 -1.34 -27.57
C ASN A 86 -18.43 -1.51 -29.09
N ALA A 87 -19.56 -1.40 -29.83
CA ALA A 87 -19.59 -1.52 -31.28
C ALA A 87 -18.68 -0.51 -32.01
N ASP A 88 -18.31 0.58 -31.35
CA ASP A 88 -17.46 1.66 -31.88
C ASP A 88 -15.97 1.48 -31.62
N TYR A 89 -15.50 0.28 -31.23
CA TYR A 89 -14.09 -0.05 -30.94
C TYR A 89 -13.44 0.74 -29.81
N GLU A 90 -14.15 1.53 -29.04
CA GLU A 90 -13.64 2.13 -27.83
C GLU A 90 -13.67 1.13 -26.68
N SER A 91 -12.49 0.74 -26.22
CA SER A 91 -12.35 -0.14 -25.06
C SER A 91 -12.48 0.66 -23.76
N LYS A 92 -13.65 0.62 -23.14
CA LYS A 92 -13.86 1.15 -21.78
C LYS A 92 -13.85 0.02 -20.77
N TYR A 93 -13.24 0.29 -19.60
CA TYR A 93 -13.22 -0.64 -18.49
C TYR A 93 -14.32 -0.26 -17.50
N SER A 94 -15.22 -1.17 -17.23
CA SER A 94 -16.29 -0.99 -16.24
C SER A 94 -16.05 -1.84 -15.02
N LEU A 95 -16.64 -1.43 -13.91
CA LEU A 95 -16.57 -2.18 -12.66
C LEU A 95 -17.09 -3.62 -12.86
N ASN A 96 -16.33 -4.58 -12.37
CA ASN A 96 -16.71 -5.98 -12.40
C ASN A 96 -17.73 -6.30 -11.29
N ILE A 97 -18.36 -7.46 -11.34
CA ILE A 97 -19.24 -7.93 -10.28
C ILE A 97 -18.40 -8.64 -9.21
N ASN A 98 -18.55 -8.23 -7.96
CA ASN A 98 -17.95 -8.95 -6.84
C ASN A 98 -18.87 -10.11 -6.44
N THR A 99 -18.38 -11.32 -6.62
CA THR A 99 -19.11 -12.56 -6.28
C THR A 99 -18.66 -13.16 -4.94
N GLU A 100 -17.76 -12.49 -4.24
CA GLU A 100 -17.23 -12.97 -2.96
C GLU A 100 -18.28 -12.84 -1.84
N LYS A 101 -18.16 -13.75 -0.86
CA LYS A 101 -19.00 -13.79 0.34
C LYS A 101 -18.11 -13.93 1.56
N GLY A 102 -18.25 -13.02 2.52
CA GLY A 102 -17.49 -13.02 3.77
C GLY A 102 -15.97 -12.85 3.55
N ALA A 103 -15.55 -12.32 2.42
CA ALA A 103 -14.13 -12.15 2.11
C ALA A 103 -13.57 -10.88 2.73
N VAL A 104 -12.30 -10.93 3.12
CA VAL A 104 -11.54 -9.77 3.60
C VAL A 104 -10.58 -9.33 2.49
N PHE A 105 -10.84 -8.16 1.94
CA PHE A 105 -9.98 -7.51 0.96
C PHE A 105 -8.90 -6.74 1.69
N ILE A 106 -7.64 -7.06 1.40
CA ILE A 106 -6.47 -6.40 1.97
C ILE A 106 -5.71 -5.73 0.83
N VAL A 107 -5.60 -4.42 0.89
CA VAL A 107 -4.93 -3.60 -0.12
C VAL A 107 -3.64 -3.07 0.46
N ASP A 108 -2.52 -3.55 -0.02
CA ASP A 108 -1.20 -3.04 0.34
C ASP A 108 -0.79 -1.88 -0.58
N GLU A 109 0.11 -1.03 -0.13
CA GLU A 109 0.55 0.21 -0.80
C GLU A 109 -0.64 1.14 -1.14
N ALA A 110 -1.62 1.21 -0.24
CA ALA A 110 -2.82 2.02 -0.44
C ALA A 110 -2.54 3.52 -0.57
N SER A 111 -1.36 3.99 -0.13
CA SER A 111 -0.90 5.38 -0.33
C SER A 111 -0.93 5.84 -1.79
N MET A 112 -0.83 4.91 -2.74
CA MET A 112 -0.82 5.21 -4.18
C MET A 112 -2.22 5.27 -4.82
N LEU A 113 -3.31 5.05 -4.08
CA LEU A 113 -4.65 5.07 -4.63
C LEU A 113 -5.12 6.51 -4.88
N SER A 114 -5.46 6.79 -6.13
CA SER A 114 -6.01 8.09 -6.52
C SER A 114 -7.51 8.20 -6.21
N ASP A 115 -7.95 9.41 -5.96
CA ASP A 115 -9.34 9.78 -5.72
C ASP A 115 -9.84 10.87 -6.71
N GLY A 116 -9.06 11.14 -7.75
CA GLY A 116 -9.46 12.06 -8.81
C GLY A 116 -10.49 11.43 -9.72
N SER A 117 -11.57 12.16 -10.02
CA SER A 117 -12.49 11.83 -11.11
C SER A 117 -11.98 12.49 -12.39
N ASP A 118 -11.76 11.69 -13.42
CA ASP A 118 -11.44 12.19 -14.76
C ASP A 118 -12.65 11.92 -15.67
N ASP A 119 -13.27 12.97 -16.18
CA ASP A 119 -14.45 12.89 -17.08
C ASP A 119 -14.16 12.10 -18.38
N GLY A 120 -12.88 11.89 -18.69
CA GLY A 120 -12.40 11.05 -19.79
C GLY A 120 -11.87 9.68 -19.35
N ALA A 121 -12.13 9.26 -18.12
CA ALA A 121 -11.51 8.08 -17.54
C ALA A 121 -11.72 6.81 -18.38
N LEU A 122 -10.63 6.13 -18.64
CA LEU A 122 -10.60 4.83 -19.28
C LEU A 122 -11.17 3.74 -18.37
N PHE A 123 -11.07 3.92 -17.05
CA PHE A 123 -11.47 2.97 -16.02
C PHE A 123 -12.57 3.54 -15.12
N GLY A 124 -13.68 2.82 -15.01
CA GLY A 124 -14.74 3.04 -14.04
C GLY A 124 -15.24 4.49 -13.93
N SER A 125 -15.23 5.02 -12.71
CA SER A 125 -15.60 6.41 -12.38
C SER A 125 -14.44 7.40 -12.57
N GLY A 126 -13.21 6.91 -12.74
CA GLY A 126 -11.99 7.71 -12.70
C GLY A 126 -11.37 7.82 -11.30
N SER A 127 -12.11 7.51 -10.25
CA SER A 127 -11.59 7.38 -8.89
C SER A 127 -11.34 5.91 -8.55
N LEU A 128 -10.08 5.52 -8.48
CA LEU A 128 -9.70 4.14 -8.14
C LEU A 128 -10.15 3.77 -6.72
N LEU A 129 -10.07 4.72 -5.79
CA LEU A 129 -10.50 4.52 -4.41
C LEU A 129 -12.01 4.29 -4.30
N GLU A 130 -12.81 5.12 -4.97
CA GLU A 130 -14.27 4.98 -4.98
C GLU A 130 -14.71 3.66 -5.61
N ASP A 131 -14.16 3.34 -6.78
CA ASP A 131 -14.44 2.10 -7.49
C ASP A 131 -14.07 0.85 -6.67
N LEU A 132 -12.95 0.90 -5.95
CA LEU A 132 -12.54 -0.17 -5.04
C LEU A 132 -13.56 -0.37 -3.90
N VAL A 133 -13.93 0.71 -3.23
CA VAL A 133 -14.91 0.65 -2.12
C VAL A 133 -16.25 0.14 -2.63
N GLN A 134 -16.73 0.66 -3.76
CA GLN A 134 -17.97 0.22 -4.39
C GLN A 134 -17.91 -1.27 -4.78
N TYR A 135 -16.79 -1.71 -5.36
CA TYR A 135 -16.59 -3.11 -5.72
C TYR A 135 -16.65 -4.02 -4.50
N VAL A 136 -15.93 -3.70 -3.43
CA VAL A 136 -15.92 -4.52 -2.21
C VAL A 136 -17.31 -4.63 -1.61
N ARG A 137 -18.03 -3.51 -1.51
CA ARG A 137 -19.39 -3.43 -0.95
C ARG A 137 -20.45 -4.11 -1.81
N SER A 138 -20.21 -4.26 -3.11
CA SER A 138 -21.12 -5.00 -3.99
C SER A 138 -21.09 -6.52 -3.72
N GLY A 139 -20.10 -7.02 -2.99
CA GLY A 139 -20.06 -8.39 -2.49
C GLY A 139 -20.93 -8.56 -1.23
N ARG A 140 -21.12 -9.81 -0.81
CA ARG A 140 -21.92 -10.10 0.38
C ARG A 140 -21.03 -10.19 1.62
N ALA A 141 -21.25 -9.32 2.61
CA ALA A 141 -20.50 -9.33 3.87
C ALA A 141 -18.98 -9.30 3.66
N CYS A 142 -18.49 -8.52 2.70
CA CYS A 142 -17.08 -8.33 2.45
C CYS A 142 -16.55 -7.16 3.25
N ARG A 143 -15.27 -7.22 3.64
CA ARG A 143 -14.58 -6.19 4.43
C ARG A 143 -13.40 -5.63 3.66
N LEU A 144 -13.02 -4.39 3.96
CA LEU A 144 -11.90 -3.70 3.32
C LEU A 144 -10.88 -3.24 4.36
N ILE A 145 -9.64 -3.67 4.18
CA ILE A 145 -8.48 -3.21 4.95
C ILE A 145 -7.53 -2.51 3.97
N LEU A 146 -7.24 -1.25 4.23
CA LEU A 146 -6.27 -0.45 3.50
C LEU A 146 -4.98 -0.38 4.31
N VAL A 147 -3.86 -0.76 3.70
CA VAL A 147 -2.55 -0.74 4.35
C VAL A 147 -1.62 0.16 3.55
N GLY A 148 -0.97 1.09 4.21
CA GLY A 148 -0.10 2.03 3.53
C GLY A 148 0.84 2.78 4.48
N ASP A 149 1.51 3.75 3.91
CA ASP A 149 2.46 4.61 4.59
C ASP A 149 2.16 6.06 4.19
N SER A 150 1.68 6.85 5.14
CA SER A 150 1.33 8.27 4.90
C SER A 150 2.56 9.17 4.66
N ALA A 151 3.77 8.68 4.94
CA ALA A 151 5.00 9.38 4.62
C ALA A 151 5.54 9.07 3.22
N GLN A 152 4.95 8.11 2.51
CA GLN A 152 5.27 7.86 1.11
C GLN A 152 4.62 8.89 0.19
N LEU A 153 5.13 8.96 -1.04
CA LEU A 153 4.58 9.89 -2.05
C LEU A 153 3.11 9.57 -2.32
N PRO A 154 2.25 10.60 -2.29
CA PRO A 154 0.85 10.45 -2.66
C PRO A 154 0.70 10.19 -4.18
N PRO A 155 -0.51 9.90 -4.64
CA PRO A 155 -0.78 9.80 -6.07
C PRO A 155 -0.44 11.10 -6.81
N VAL A 156 -0.11 11.00 -8.09
CA VAL A 156 0.22 12.17 -8.92
C VAL A 156 -0.92 13.19 -8.89
N GLY A 157 -0.59 14.43 -8.54
CA GLY A 157 -1.55 15.53 -8.46
C GLY A 157 -2.32 15.64 -7.14
N ALA A 158 -1.97 14.82 -6.14
CA ALA A 158 -2.53 14.92 -4.79
C ALA A 158 -1.47 15.37 -3.77
N ASP A 159 -1.87 16.17 -2.80
CA ASP A 159 -0.99 16.65 -1.71
C ASP A 159 -0.87 15.61 -0.58
N CYS A 160 -1.82 14.71 -0.46
CA CYS A 160 -1.83 13.63 0.53
C CYS A 160 -2.41 12.34 -0.09
N SER A 161 -2.26 11.23 0.61
CA SER A 161 -2.85 9.95 0.19
C SER A 161 -4.34 9.87 0.55
N PRO A 162 -5.26 9.91 -0.42
CA PRO A 162 -6.70 9.90 -0.15
C PRO A 162 -7.14 8.63 0.59
N ALA A 163 -6.53 7.49 0.29
CA ALA A 163 -6.87 6.21 0.89
C ALA A 163 -6.40 6.04 2.34
N LEU A 164 -5.58 6.96 2.85
CA LEU A 164 -5.10 6.97 4.23
C LEU A 164 -5.61 8.20 5.01
N ASP A 165 -6.33 9.11 4.35
CA ASP A 165 -6.85 10.34 4.95
C ASP A 165 -8.24 10.09 5.57
N PRO A 166 -8.38 10.27 6.91
CA PRO A 166 -9.66 10.13 7.58
C PRO A 166 -10.78 10.99 7.00
N SER A 167 -10.46 12.21 6.61
CA SER A 167 -11.45 13.18 6.10
C SER A 167 -12.01 12.74 4.74
N VAL A 168 -11.18 12.17 3.89
CA VAL A 168 -11.59 11.62 2.60
C VAL A 168 -12.38 10.34 2.77
N LEU A 169 -11.95 9.45 3.65
CA LEU A 169 -12.59 8.16 3.88
C LEU A 169 -13.92 8.28 4.62
N ALA A 170 -14.14 9.33 5.42
CA ALA A 170 -15.39 9.56 6.15
C ALA A 170 -16.64 9.56 5.24
N ARG A 171 -16.50 9.93 3.97
CA ARG A 171 -17.62 9.85 3.00
C ARG A 171 -18.07 8.42 2.70
N PHE A 172 -17.22 7.45 2.96
CA PHE A 172 -17.54 6.04 2.79
C PHE A 172 -18.09 5.37 4.06
N GLY A 173 -18.23 6.08 5.17
CA GLY A 173 -18.74 5.56 6.44
C GLY A 173 -17.68 5.53 7.54
N ASP A 174 -17.90 4.69 8.54
CA ASP A 174 -17.01 4.60 9.69
C ASP A 174 -15.65 3.99 9.31
N VAL A 175 -14.60 4.61 9.82
CA VAL A 175 -13.22 4.21 9.57
C VAL A 175 -12.51 3.94 10.89
N GLU A 176 -11.94 2.75 11.00
CA GLU A 176 -11.09 2.37 12.11
C GLU A 176 -9.61 2.52 11.74
N TYR A 177 -8.82 3.15 12.61
CA TYR A 177 -7.41 3.38 12.37
C TYR A 177 -6.51 2.59 13.32
N GLY A 178 -5.54 1.88 12.71
CA GLY A 178 -4.38 1.33 13.39
C GLY A 178 -3.10 2.01 12.91
N THR A 179 -2.24 2.46 13.80
CA THR A 179 -0.96 3.07 13.46
C THR A 179 0.20 2.22 13.95
N MET A 180 1.15 1.93 13.05
CA MET A 180 2.42 1.27 13.35
C MET A 180 3.55 2.30 13.26
N ASP A 181 3.92 2.86 14.37
CA ASP A 181 4.97 3.88 14.53
C ASP A 181 6.25 3.34 15.15
N GLU A 182 6.18 2.18 15.85
CA GLU A 182 7.36 1.53 16.40
C GLU A 182 8.14 0.80 15.29
N VAL A 183 9.33 1.28 14.95
CA VAL A 183 10.24 0.57 14.04
C VAL A 183 10.81 -0.66 14.75
N VAL A 184 10.55 -1.83 14.17
CA VAL A 184 10.79 -3.12 14.84
C VAL A 184 12.21 -3.65 14.62
N ARG A 185 12.98 -3.08 13.68
CA ARG A 185 14.30 -3.63 13.32
C ARG A 185 15.37 -2.61 12.97
N GLN A 186 16.55 -2.85 13.53
CA GLN A 186 17.89 -2.51 12.99
C GLN A 186 18.11 -1.07 12.49
N GLU A 187 17.47 -0.08 13.12
CA GLU A 187 17.80 1.33 12.84
C GLU A 187 19.29 1.62 13.06
N ALA A 188 19.90 0.93 14.00
CA ALA A 188 21.31 1.14 14.32
C ALA A 188 22.29 0.69 13.21
N GLU A 189 21.85 -0.14 12.27
CA GLU A 189 22.69 -0.71 11.21
C GLU A 189 22.26 -0.34 9.79
N SER A 190 21.09 0.32 9.61
CA SER A 190 20.59 0.76 8.30
C SER A 190 20.57 2.27 8.17
N GLY A 191 21.48 2.80 7.35
CA GLY A 191 21.55 4.20 7.02
C GLY A 191 20.36 4.66 6.17
N ILE A 192 19.82 3.78 5.33
CA ILE A 192 18.61 4.06 4.54
C ILE A 192 17.43 4.33 5.48
N LEU A 193 17.22 3.47 6.48
CA LEU A 193 16.13 3.63 7.44
C LEU A 193 16.34 4.83 8.38
N PHE A 194 17.58 5.06 8.80
CA PHE A 194 17.96 6.24 9.60
C PHE A 194 17.62 7.53 8.84
N ASN A 195 18.08 7.68 7.61
CA ASN A 195 17.84 8.86 6.80
C ASN A 195 16.35 9.05 6.46
N ALA A 196 15.62 7.98 6.18
CA ALA A 196 14.19 8.04 5.97
C ALA A 196 13.44 8.53 7.23
N THR A 197 13.86 8.07 8.42
CA THR A 197 13.31 8.52 9.70
C THR A 197 13.65 9.99 9.97
N LEU A 198 14.86 10.43 9.65
CA LEU A 198 15.28 11.84 9.75
C LEU A 198 14.37 12.74 8.92
N VAL A 199 14.18 12.42 7.63
CA VAL A 199 13.31 13.21 6.72
C VAL A 199 11.88 13.25 7.25
N ARG A 200 11.35 12.13 7.73
CA ARG A 200 10.03 12.08 8.33
C ARG A 200 9.90 12.99 9.54
N CYS A 201 10.84 12.93 10.47
CA CYS A 201 10.84 13.81 11.65
C CYS A 201 10.93 15.29 11.27
N MET A 202 11.67 15.63 10.22
CA MET A 202 11.70 16.99 9.69
C MET A 202 10.32 17.44 9.20
N LEU A 203 9.65 16.61 8.40
CA LEU A 203 8.31 16.90 7.87
C LEU A 203 7.26 17.02 8.98
N GLU A 204 7.27 16.11 9.96
CA GLU A 204 6.35 16.14 11.11
C GLU A 204 6.52 17.42 11.96
N ASN A 205 7.73 17.96 12.03
CA ASN A 205 8.04 19.20 12.76
C ASN A 205 7.95 20.46 11.87
N GLY A 206 7.53 20.35 10.62
CA GLY A 206 7.41 21.48 9.70
C GLY A 206 8.77 22.08 9.28
N ILE A 207 9.83 21.28 9.29
CA ILE A 207 11.17 21.68 8.88
C ILE A 207 11.33 21.37 7.40
N TYR A 208 11.33 22.40 6.56
CA TYR A 208 11.43 22.31 5.09
C TYR A 208 12.83 22.73 4.59
N GLU A 209 13.86 22.18 5.21
CA GLU A 209 15.25 22.39 4.81
C GLU A 209 15.75 21.17 4.02
N ILE A 210 16.84 21.34 3.26
CA ILE A 210 17.49 20.22 2.58
C ILE A 210 18.10 19.30 3.66
N PRO A 211 17.68 18.03 3.74
CA PRO A 211 18.21 17.13 4.75
C PRO A 211 19.69 16.85 4.53
N HIS A 212 20.44 16.79 5.60
CA HIS A 212 21.81 16.28 5.57
C HIS A 212 21.78 14.77 5.81
N PHE A 213 22.07 13.99 4.77
CA PHE A 213 22.04 12.54 4.87
C PHE A 213 23.34 12.02 5.47
N GLU A 214 23.20 11.10 6.43
CA GLU A 214 24.31 10.32 6.96
C GLU A 214 24.63 9.18 6.00
N THR A 215 25.90 9.09 5.59
CA THR A 215 26.36 8.10 4.59
C THR A 215 27.35 7.09 5.16
N ASP A 216 27.71 7.18 6.44
CA ASP A 216 28.63 6.25 7.11
C ASP A 216 27.90 5.01 7.61
N TYR A 217 27.25 4.30 6.67
CA TYR A 217 26.52 3.08 6.94
C TYR A 217 26.85 2.01 5.89
N PRO A 218 26.82 0.72 6.27
CA PRO A 218 27.18 -0.37 5.34
C PRO A 218 26.22 -0.55 4.17
N ASP A 219 25.00 -0.03 4.23
CA ASP A 219 23.97 -0.08 3.21
C ASP A 219 23.89 1.20 2.33
N ILE A 220 24.78 2.17 2.57
CA ILE A 220 24.89 3.41 1.78
C ILE A 220 26.31 3.55 1.23
N GLU A 221 26.39 3.90 -0.01
CA GLU A 221 27.65 4.25 -0.64
C GLU A 221 27.50 5.58 -1.40
N ALA A 222 28.25 6.59 -0.97
CA ALA A 222 28.33 7.86 -1.67
C ALA A 222 29.26 7.72 -2.88
N VAL A 223 28.78 8.10 -4.05
CA VAL A 223 29.53 8.00 -5.32
C VAL A 223 29.66 9.38 -5.95
N GLU A 224 30.86 9.76 -6.35
CA GLU A 224 31.06 11.01 -7.09
C GLU A 224 30.45 10.92 -8.51
N GLY A 225 29.92 12.05 -9.02
CA GLY A 225 29.19 12.06 -10.29
C GLY A 225 29.98 11.51 -11.49
N GLY A 226 31.33 11.62 -11.47
CA GLY A 226 32.21 11.06 -12.49
C GLY A 226 32.29 9.53 -12.48
N GLU A 227 32.06 8.89 -11.34
CA GLU A 227 32.17 7.44 -11.15
C GLU A 227 30.81 6.73 -11.24
N PHE A 228 29.72 7.48 -11.36
CA PHE A 228 28.35 6.94 -11.29
C PHE A 228 28.07 5.85 -12.32
N LEU A 229 28.53 6.06 -13.58
CA LEU A 229 28.28 5.09 -14.66
C LEU A 229 29.05 3.78 -14.47
N ASP A 230 30.28 3.86 -13.99
CA ASP A 230 31.09 2.68 -13.71
C ASP A 230 30.48 1.89 -12.56
N LYS A 231 30.07 2.58 -11.49
CA LYS A 231 29.39 1.97 -10.35
C LYS A 231 28.06 1.32 -10.72
N LEU A 232 27.29 1.96 -11.60
CA LEU A 232 26.04 1.39 -12.10
C LEU A 232 26.29 0.12 -12.92
N GLN A 233 27.34 0.07 -13.72
CA GLN A 233 27.76 -1.14 -14.45
C GLN A 233 28.15 -2.26 -13.49
N ASP A 234 28.89 -1.95 -12.44
CA ASP A 234 29.25 -2.92 -11.38
C ASP A 234 28.01 -3.47 -10.67
N CYS A 235 27.03 -2.61 -10.36
CA CYS A 235 25.77 -3.04 -9.78
C CYS A 235 24.99 -3.98 -10.72
N TYR A 236 24.92 -3.66 -12.01
CA TYR A 236 24.29 -4.55 -12.99
C TYR A 236 25.02 -5.88 -13.15
N ALA A 237 26.35 -5.87 -13.09
CA ALA A 237 27.16 -7.09 -13.17
C ALA A 237 26.98 -7.96 -11.93
N LYS A 238 26.90 -7.34 -10.74
CA LYS A 238 26.82 -8.05 -9.45
C LYS A 238 25.41 -8.53 -9.09
N TYR A 239 24.41 -7.70 -9.32
CA TYR A 239 23.02 -7.96 -8.86
C TYR A 239 22.05 -8.27 -9.99
N GLY A 240 22.41 -7.92 -11.24
CA GLY A 240 21.50 -8.00 -12.38
C GLY A 240 20.63 -6.77 -12.56
N ARG A 241 20.05 -6.64 -13.75
CA ARG A 241 19.22 -5.47 -14.10
C ARG A 241 17.88 -5.45 -13.36
N ASP A 242 17.33 -6.61 -13.05
CA ASP A 242 16.03 -6.73 -12.39
C ASP A 242 16.08 -6.35 -10.89
N GLU A 243 17.28 -6.46 -10.27
CA GLU A 243 17.53 -6.12 -8.88
C GLU A 243 18.18 -4.74 -8.69
N THR A 244 18.49 -4.04 -9.78
CA THR A 244 19.11 -2.70 -9.76
C THR A 244 18.11 -1.66 -10.27
N ILE A 245 17.77 -0.69 -9.43
CA ILE A 245 16.83 0.40 -9.77
C ILE A 245 17.59 1.73 -9.74
N VAL A 246 17.45 2.50 -10.81
CA VAL A 246 17.94 3.89 -10.88
C VAL A 246 16.76 4.81 -10.62
N ILE A 247 16.91 5.72 -9.65
CA ILE A 247 15.93 6.76 -9.34
C ILE A 247 16.56 8.11 -9.70
N THR A 248 15.85 8.92 -10.50
CA THR A 248 16.32 10.24 -10.98
C THR A 248 15.35 11.32 -10.54
#